data_0339b4d951b0f1d884d1739653e5ce82
#
_entry.id   0339b4d951b0f1d884d1739653e5ce82
#
_cell.length_a   1.000
_cell.length_b   1.000
_cell.length_c   1.000
_cell.angle_alpha   90.00
_cell.angle_beta   90.00
_cell.angle_gamma   90.00
#
_symmetry.space_group_name_H-M   'P 1'
#
loop_
_entity.id
_entity.type
_entity.pdbx_description
1 polymer ?
#
loop_
_entity_poly.entity_id
_entity_poly.type
_entity_poly.pdbx_seq_one_letter_code
_entity_poly.pdbx_strand_id
1 'polypeptide(L)'
;MFQDHVPSPFHCFPREDWRKLRKSWPMVLTEDELESIRGLGDQIDLDEIAKIYLPLSRLLYFQVRNKSHLYNTSQEFFGDIYQQKESPFVIAIAGSVAVGKSTTARVLQILLSRWETHPRVDLVTTDGFLYPTAVLQHRGIMERKGFPESYNRRALLDFLSAVKNGEDVACAPVYDHGIYDIIPGKK
;
A
#
# COMPACT_ATOMS: atom_id res chain seq x y z
N MET A 1 23.23 36.64 -8.58
CA MET A 1 21.80 36.33 -8.53
C MET A 1 21.69 35.00 -7.78
N PHE A 2 21.54 35.02 -6.44
CA PHE A 2 21.40 33.81 -5.64
C PHE A 2 19.96 33.33 -5.85
N GLN A 3 19.80 32.20 -6.55
CA GLN A 3 18.54 31.48 -6.53
C GLN A 3 18.39 30.91 -5.11
N ASP A 4 17.40 31.41 -4.37
CA ASP A 4 16.98 30.83 -3.10
C ASP A 4 16.50 29.40 -3.35
N HIS A 5 17.42 28.44 -3.20
CA HIS A 5 17.08 27.02 -3.17
C HIS A 5 16.37 26.76 -1.83
N VAL A 6 15.04 26.84 -1.84
CA VAL A 6 14.27 26.27 -0.74
C VAL A 6 14.57 24.77 -0.72
N PRO A 7 15.12 24.21 0.36
CA PRO A 7 15.41 22.80 0.43
C PRO A 7 14.12 21.98 0.21
N SER A 8 14.07 21.21 -0.87
CA SER A 8 12.95 20.29 -1.12
C SER A 8 13.16 19.01 -0.29
N PRO A 9 12.14 18.53 0.43
CA PRO A 9 12.21 17.23 1.10
C PRO A 9 12.15 16.07 0.12
N PHE A 10 11.96 16.34 -1.17
CA PHE A 10 11.82 15.34 -2.23
C PHE A 10 13.08 15.23 -3.07
N HIS A 11 13.46 13.99 -3.38
CA HIS A 11 14.46 13.69 -4.39
C HIS A 11 13.76 13.46 -5.73
N CYS A 12 14.12 14.26 -6.74
CA CYS A 12 13.60 14.12 -8.09
C CYS A 12 14.59 13.33 -8.94
N PHE A 13 14.11 12.30 -9.61
CA PHE A 13 14.90 11.48 -10.52
C PHE A 13 14.35 11.63 -11.94
N PRO A 14 15.20 11.90 -12.96
CA PRO A 14 14.80 11.76 -14.35
C PRO A 14 14.30 10.31 -14.61
N ARG A 15 13.23 10.16 -15.41
CA ARG A 15 12.63 8.84 -15.69
C ARG A 15 13.67 7.84 -16.23
N GLU A 16 14.59 8.31 -17.09
CA GLU A 16 15.65 7.52 -17.67
C GLU A 16 16.68 7.02 -16.64
N ASP A 17 16.95 7.80 -15.61
CA ASP A 17 17.86 7.37 -14.54
C ASP A 17 17.16 6.45 -13.56
N TRP A 18 15.89 6.75 -13.24
CA TRP A 18 15.06 5.89 -12.39
C TRP A 18 14.93 4.47 -12.95
N ARG A 19 14.64 4.31 -14.24
CA ARG A 19 14.50 2.99 -14.87
C ARG A 19 15.77 2.12 -14.77
N LYS A 20 16.97 2.72 -14.76
CA LYS A 20 18.25 2.01 -14.61
C LYS A 20 18.40 1.37 -13.23
N LEU A 21 17.68 1.88 -12.20
CA LEU A 21 17.75 1.38 -10.84
C LEU A 21 17.14 -0.01 -10.67
N ARG A 22 16.34 -0.49 -11.62
CA ARG A 22 15.95 -1.91 -11.66
C ARG A 22 17.14 -2.85 -11.83
N LYS A 23 18.24 -2.38 -12.45
CA LYS A 23 19.41 -3.19 -12.86
C LYS A 23 18.98 -4.39 -13.74
N SER A 24 19.54 -5.57 -13.47
CA SER A 24 19.20 -6.83 -14.14
C SER A 24 17.94 -7.52 -13.59
N TRP A 25 17.15 -6.84 -12.78
CA TRP A 25 15.94 -7.43 -12.20
C TRP A 25 14.94 -7.81 -13.29
N PRO A 26 14.55 -9.09 -13.39
CA PRO A 26 13.70 -9.53 -14.48
C PRO A 26 12.28 -8.98 -14.37
N MET A 27 11.60 -8.83 -15.51
CA MET A 27 10.15 -8.64 -15.53
C MET A 27 9.51 -9.95 -15.07
N VAL A 28 8.73 -9.87 -14.00
CA VAL A 28 8.06 -11.03 -13.40
C VAL A 28 6.56 -11.01 -13.63
N LEU A 29 6.05 -10.01 -14.33
CA LEU A 29 4.63 -9.84 -14.66
C LEU A 29 4.41 -10.13 -16.14
N THR A 30 3.37 -10.90 -16.46
CA THR A 30 2.94 -11.17 -17.85
C THR A 30 1.85 -10.19 -18.29
N GLU A 31 1.58 -10.11 -19.61
CA GLU A 31 0.51 -9.25 -20.13
C GLU A 31 -0.88 -9.70 -19.63
N ASP A 32 -1.13 -11.01 -19.58
CA ASP A 32 -2.40 -11.57 -19.10
C ASP A 32 -2.65 -11.22 -17.62
N GLU A 33 -1.61 -11.26 -16.81
CA GLU A 33 -1.70 -10.86 -15.41
C GLU A 33 -1.94 -9.35 -15.27
N LEU A 34 -1.27 -8.55 -16.10
CA LEU A 34 -1.48 -7.11 -16.12
C LEU A 34 -2.90 -6.78 -16.51
N GLU A 35 -3.46 -7.44 -17.53
CA GLU A 35 -4.85 -7.26 -17.96
C GLU A 35 -5.84 -7.59 -16.84
N SER A 36 -5.56 -8.64 -16.06
CA SER A 36 -6.43 -9.06 -14.94
C SER A 36 -6.50 -8.04 -13.80
N ILE A 37 -5.52 -7.16 -13.66
CA ILE A 37 -5.45 -6.15 -12.59
C ILE A 37 -5.72 -4.73 -13.06
N ARG A 38 -5.79 -4.50 -14.37
CA ARG A 38 -6.20 -3.20 -14.92
C ARG A 38 -7.57 -2.80 -14.43
N GLY A 39 -7.73 -1.57 -14.04
CA GLY A 39 -9.03 -0.93 -13.83
C GLY A 39 -9.60 -0.43 -15.15
N LEU A 40 -10.91 -0.15 -15.17
CA LEU A 40 -11.56 0.50 -16.30
C LEU A 40 -10.86 1.85 -16.61
N GLY A 41 -10.30 1.97 -17.82
CA GLY A 41 -9.59 3.17 -18.26
C GLY A 41 -8.12 3.27 -17.89
N ASP A 42 -7.54 2.29 -17.19
CA ASP A 42 -6.11 2.25 -16.93
C ASP A 42 -5.32 2.01 -18.22
N GLN A 43 -4.31 2.84 -18.48
CA GLN A 43 -3.44 2.75 -19.67
C GLN A 43 -2.04 2.19 -19.33
N ILE A 44 -1.89 1.55 -18.19
CA ILE A 44 -0.63 0.99 -17.76
C ILE A 44 -0.23 -0.20 -18.66
N ASP A 45 1.03 -0.25 -19.07
CA ASP A 45 1.61 -1.34 -19.86
C ASP A 45 2.86 -1.93 -19.20
N LEU A 46 3.37 -3.04 -19.73
CA LEU A 46 4.57 -3.69 -19.21
C LEU A 46 5.81 -2.80 -19.29
N ASP A 47 5.89 -1.91 -20.27
CA ASP A 47 7.00 -0.97 -20.41
C ASP A 47 7.01 0.05 -19.25
N GLU A 48 5.85 0.57 -18.89
CA GLU A 48 5.71 1.44 -17.71
C GLU A 48 6.04 0.69 -16.41
N ILE A 49 5.57 -0.55 -16.28
CA ILE A 49 5.92 -1.39 -15.13
C ILE A 49 7.42 -1.59 -15.04
N ALA A 50 8.07 -1.89 -16.16
CA ALA A 50 9.53 -2.06 -16.21
C ALA A 50 10.29 -0.78 -15.84
N LYS A 51 9.78 0.38 -16.25
CA LYS A 51 10.46 1.67 -16.06
C LYS A 51 10.19 2.31 -14.71
N ILE A 52 9.00 2.12 -14.15
CA ILE A 52 8.56 2.82 -12.94
C ILE A 52 8.42 1.88 -11.75
N TYR A 53 7.63 0.82 -11.90
CA TYR A 53 7.23 -0.02 -10.77
C TYR A 53 8.28 -1.05 -10.37
N LEU A 54 9.06 -1.59 -11.32
CA LEU A 54 10.14 -2.51 -10.97
C LEU A 54 11.25 -1.83 -10.12
N PRO A 55 11.78 -0.65 -10.49
CA PRO A 55 12.69 0.08 -9.61
C PRO A 55 12.08 0.41 -8.25
N LEU A 56 10.79 0.82 -8.23
CA LEU A 56 10.08 1.12 -6.98
C LEU A 56 9.94 -0.13 -6.11
N SER A 57 9.50 -1.26 -6.67
CA SER A 57 9.38 -2.51 -5.93
C SER A 57 10.72 -2.95 -5.35
N ARG A 58 11.82 -2.75 -6.09
CA ARG A 58 13.19 -3.03 -5.61
C ARG A 58 13.57 -2.15 -4.43
N LEU A 59 13.25 -0.86 -4.48
CA LEU A 59 13.49 0.05 -3.35
C LEU A 59 12.69 -0.39 -2.12
N LEU A 60 11.41 -0.70 -2.30
CA LEU A 60 10.54 -1.18 -1.23
C LEU A 60 11.07 -2.51 -0.63
N TYR A 61 11.52 -3.43 -1.48
CA TYR A 61 12.15 -4.66 -1.01
C TYR A 61 13.32 -4.40 -0.06
N PHE A 62 14.22 -3.48 -0.39
CA PHE A 62 15.32 -3.13 0.51
C PHE A 62 14.83 -2.55 1.84
N GLN A 63 13.78 -1.74 1.83
CA GLN A 63 13.18 -1.20 3.05
C GLN A 63 12.61 -2.31 3.94
N VAL A 64 11.86 -3.23 3.35
CA VAL A 64 11.27 -4.36 4.07
C VAL A 64 12.37 -5.25 4.65
N ARG A 65 13.37 -5.62 3.84
CA ARG A 65 14.51 -6.46 4.27
C ARG A 65 15.30 -5.81 5.41
N ASN A 66 15.57 -4.51 5.34
CA ASN A 66 16.28 -3.80 6.40
C ASN A 66 15.48 -3.75 7.70
N LYS A 67 14.16 -3.64 7.63
CA LYS A 67 13.30 -3.70 8.81
C LYS A 67 13.39 -5.07 9.50
N SER A 68 13.29 -6.17 8.74
CA SER A 68 13.42 -7.52 9.30
C SER A 68 14.82 -7.77 9.87
N HIS A 69 15.86 -7.26 9.22
CA HIS A 69 17.22 -7.34 9.75
C HIS A 69 17.36 -6.58 11.08
N LEU A 70 16.85 -5.35 11.14
CA LEU A 70 16.85 -4.56 12.38
C LEU A 70 16.07 -5.26 13.50
N TYR A 71 14.91 -5.85 13.17
CA TYR A 71 14.12 -6.62 14.13
C TYR A 71 14.95 -7.78 14.71
N ASN A 72 15.55 -8.62 13.86
CA ASN A 72 16.34 -9.77 14.31
C ASN A 72 17.53 -9.35 15.19
N THR A 73 18.28 -8.33 14.78
CA THR A 73 19.39 -7.80 15.55
C THR A 73 18.94 -7.23 16.91
N SER A 74 17.78 -6.61 16.94
CA SER A 74 17.20 -6.11 18.19
C SER A 74 16.78 -7.26 19.12
N GLN A 75 16.21 -8.33 18.58
CA GLN A 75 15.86 -9.53 19.39
C GLN A 75 17.12 -10.20 19.93
N GLU A 76 18.20 -10.30 19.17
CA GLU A 76 19.50 -10.80 19.64
C GLU A 76 20.05 -9.94 20.78
N PHE A 77 19.93 -8.60 20.69
CA PHE A 77 20.39 -7.69 21.73
C PHE A 77 19.59 -7.81 23.02
N PHE A 78 18.25 -7.90 22.91
CA PHE A 78 17.38 -7.95 24.10
C PHE A 78 17.28 -9.35 24.70
N GLY A 79 17.49 -10.41 23.93
CA GLY A 79 17.39 -11.80 24.37
C GLY A 79 16.03 -12.09 25.02
N ASP A 80 16.06 -12.69 26.19
CA ASP A 80 14.84 -13.04 26.94
C ASP A 80 14.22 -11.87 27.73
N ILE A 81 14.90 -10.71 27.79
CA ILE A 81 14.42 -9.54 28.55
C ILE A 81 13.21 -8.92 27.90
N TYR A 82 13.18 -8.90 26.55
CA TYR A 82 12.11 -8.29 25.78
C TYR A 82 11.92 -9.02 24.46
N GLN A 83 10.77 -9.67 24.32
CA GLN A 83 10.37 -10.33 23.08
C GLN A 83 9.24 -9.54 22.43
N GLN A 84 9.50 -9.01 21.26
CA GLN A 84 8.50 -8.31 20.44
C GLN A 84 8.10 -9.22 19.26
N LYS A 85 6.82 -9.25 18.92
CA LYS A 85 6.39 -9.88 17.66
C LYS A 85 6.84 -9.04 16.47
N GLU A 86 7.30 -9.69 15.40
CA GLU A 86 7.60 -8.99 14.16
C GLU A 86 6.30 -8.45 13.57
N SER A 87 6.22 -7.14 13.41
CA SER A 87 5.09 -6.51 12.75
C SER A 87 5.27 -6.48 11.24
N PRO A 88 4.20 -6.60 10.42
CA PRO A 88 4.29 -6.42 8.98
C PRO A 88 4.86 -5.05 8.59
N PHE A 89 5.47 -4.97 7.41
CA PHE A 89 5.82 -3.70 6.79
C PHE A 89 4.58 -3.11 6.14
N VAL A 90 4.17 -1.92 6.54
CA VAL A 90 2.98 -1.24 6.02
C VAL A 90 3.37 -0.23 4.97
N ILE A 91 2.84 -0.38 3.76
CA ILE A 91 3.01 0.57 2.65
C ILE A 91 1.68 1.31 2.46
N ALA A 92 1.67 2.61 2.69
CA ALA A 92 0.50 3.45 2.46
C ALA A 92 0.58 4.13 1.09
N ILE A 93 -0.45 3.95 0.26
CA ILE A 93 -0.59 4.59 -1.06
C ILE A 93 -1.68 5.65 -0.96
N ALA A 94 -1.30 6.90 -1.08
CA ALA A 94 -2.20 8.05 -1.01
C ALA A 94 -2.17 8.85 -2.32
N GLY A 95 -3.24 9.58 -2.60
CA GLY A 95 -3.37 10.44 -3.78
C GLY A 95 -4.82 10.85 -4.01
N SER A 96 -5.04 11.75 -4.96
CA SER A 96 -6.37 12.24 -5.33
C SER A 96 -7.25 11.13 -5.94
N VAL A 97 -8.53 11.42 -6.13
CA VAL A 97 -9.48 10.51 -6.79
C VAL A 97 -9.02 10.24 -8.23
N ALA A 98 -9.21 9.01 -8.70
CA ALA A 98 -8.92 8.57 -10.07
C ALA A 98 -7.45 8.71 -10.54
N VAL A 99 -6.48 8.79 -9.61
CA VAL A 99 -5.04 8.90 -9.92
C VAL A 99 -4.34 7.54 -10.07
N GLY A 100 -5.06 6.44 -10.10
CA GLY A 100 -4.48 5.09 -10.27
C GLY A 100 -3.96 4.43 -8.98
N LYS A 101 -4.37 4.89 -7.77
CA LYS A 101 -3.94 4.28 -6.50
C LYS A 101 -4.18 2.78 -6.43
N SER A 102 -5.37 2.33 -6.81
CA SER A 102 -5.75 0.92 -6.74
C SER A 102 -4.94 0.07 -7.71
N THR A 103 -4.65 0.58 -8.89
CA THR A 103 -3.80 -0.09 -9.89
C THR A 103 -2.36 -0.16 -9.42
N THR A 104 -1.81 0.95 -8.92
CA THR A 104 -0.49 0.98 -8.28
C THR A 104 -0.38 -0.06 -7.16
N ALA A 105 -1.39 -0.15 -6.30
CA ALA A 105 -1.42 -1.09 -5.18
C ALA A 105 -1.41 -2.55 -5.66
N ARG A 106 -2.24 -2.89 -6.66
CA ARG A 106 -2.30 -4.24 -7.24
C ARG A 106 -1.01 -4.63 -7.95
N VAL A 107 -0.43 -3.72 -8.74
CA VAL A 107 0.87 -3.93 -9.39
C VAL A 107 1.95 -4.19 -8.34
N LEU A 108 2.04 -3.34 -7.31
CA LEU A 108 3.03 -3.53 -6.25
C LEU A 108 2.78 -4.81 -5.45
N GLN A 109 1.54 -5.19 -5.19
CA GLN A 109 1.21 -6.46 -4.54
C GLN A 109 1.80 -7.65 -5.30
N ILE A 110 1.59 -7.72 -6.62
CA ILE A 110 2.12 -8.79 -7.45
C ILE A 110 3.65 -8.75 -7.49
N LEU A 111 4.23 -7.60 -7.74
CA LEU A 111 5.69 -7.46 -7.81
C LEU A 111 6.36 -7.86 -6.49
N LEU A 112 5.85 -7.39 -5.36
CA LEU A 112 6.43 -7.65 -4.05
C LEU A 112 6.23 -9.10 -3.60
N SER A 113 5.08 -9.73 -3.90
CA SER A 113 4.83 -11.14 -3.57
C SER A 113 5.77 -12.12 -4.28
N ARG A 114 6.44 -11.69 -5.33
CA ARG A 114 7.41 -12.52 -6.10
C ARG A 114 8.85 -12.36 -5.66
N TRP A 115 9.11 -11.55 -4.65
CA TRP A 115 10.42 -11.49 -4.05
C TRP A 115 10.64 -12.69 -3.12
N GLU A 116 11.83 -13.27 -3.14
CA GLU A 116 12.16 -14.52 -2.42
C GLU A 116 11.83 -14.49 -0.92
N THR A 117 11.89 -13.32 -0.30
CA THR A 117 11.73 -13.15 1.16
C THR A 117 10.34 -12.72 1.60
N HIS A 118 9.43 -12.40 0.66
CA HIS A 118 8.10 -11.85 1.01
C HIS A 118 6.98 -12.45 0.18
N PRO A 119 6.68 -13.75 0.40
CA PRO A 119 5.68 -14.47 -0.39
C PRO A 119 4.25 -13.99 -0.13
N ARG A 120 3.99 -13.29 0.99
CA ARG A 120 2.66 -12.83 1.35
C ARG A 120 2.58 -11.31 1.42
N VAL A 121 1.75 -10.74 0.54
CA VAL A 121 1.45 -9.30 0.47
C VAL A 121 -0.06 -9.13 0.46
N ASP A 122 -0.62 -8.64 1.56
CA ASP A 122 -2.05 -8.37 1.69
C ASP A 122 -2.35 -6.93 1.27
N LEU A 123 -3.44 -6.75 0.52
CA LEU A 123 -3.94 -5.45 0.08
C LEU A 123 -5.23 -5.11 0.83
N VAL A 124 -5.21 -3.99 1.56
CA VAL A 124 -6.37 -3.49 2.28
C VAL A 124 -6.72 -2.10 1.77
N THR A 125 -7.97 -1.88 1.42
CA THR A 125 -8.47 -0.57 1.01
C THR A 125 -9.04 0.19 2.21
N THR A 126 -8.79 1.48 2.28
CA THR A 126 -9.36 2.33 3.34
C THR A 126 -10.87 2.49 3.23
N ASP A 127 -11.44 2.22 2.05
CA ASP A 127 -12.89 2.35 1.82
C ASP A 127 -13.71 1.37 2.67
N GLY A 128 -13.13 0.25 3.10
CA GLY A 128 -13.75 -0.65 4.09
C GLY A 128 -14.07 0.02 5.42
N PHE A 129 -13.37 1.12 5.75
CA PHE A 129 -13.59 1.88 6.97
C PHE A 129 -14.52 3.09 6.79
N LEU A 130 -15.17 3.24 5.64
CA LEU A 130 -16.28 4.18 5.49
C LEU A 130 -17.44 3.79 6.42
N TYR A 131 -18.20 4.77 6.90
CA TYR A 131 -19.48 4.46 7.53
C TYR A 131 -20.44 3.91 6.49
N PRO A 132 -21.33 2.95 6.85
CA PRO A 132 -22.38 2.46 5.96
C PRO A 132 -23.21 3.60 5.37
N THR A 133 -23.67 3.44 4.14
CA THR A 133 -24.49 4.44 3.43
C THR A 133 -25.68 4.90 4.28
N ALA A 134 -26.37 3.97 4.97
CA ALA A 134 -27.49 4.31 5.86
C ALA A 134 -27.08 5.25 7.02
N VAL A 135 -25.86 5.07 7.55
CA VAL A 135 -25.32 5.94 8.61
C VAL A 135 -25.00 7.33 8.07
N LEU A 136 -24.39 7.40 6.86
CA LEU A 136 -24.07 8.67 6.20
C LEU A 136 -25.33 9.47 5.86
N GLN A 137 -26.39 8.80 5.41
CA GLN A 137 -27.71 9.39 5.14
C GLN A 137 -28.33 9.94 6.42
N HIS A 138 -28.37 9.12 7.48
CA HIS A 138 -28.90 9.55 8.78
C HIS A 138 -28.15 10.77 9.35
N ARG A 139 -26.84 10.87 9.10
CA ARG A 139 -25.99 12.00 9.52
C ARG A 139 -26.10 13.22 8.58
N GLY A 140 -26.81 13.11 7.46
CA GLY A 140 -26.87 14.19 6.44
C GLY A 140 -25.54 14.51 5.75
N ILE A 141 -24.61 13.55 5.71
CA ILE A 141 -23.27 13.75 5.12
C ILE A 141 -22.99 12.81 3.94
N MET A 142 -24.04 12.33 3.27
CA MET A 142 -23.87 11.41 2.13
C MET A 142 -23.04 12.02 0.99
N GLU A 143 -23.20 13.32 0.73
CA GLU A 143 -22.43 14.06 -0.29
C GLU A 143 -20.93 14.18 0.07
N ARG A 144 -20.59 13.90 1.33
CA ARG A 144 -19.23 13.93 1.86
C ARG A 144 -18.61 12.54 1.93
N LYS A 145 -19.22 11.53 1.25
CA LYS A 145 -18.67 10.19 1.20
C LYS A 145 -17.29 10.21 0.51
N GLY A 146 -16.28 9.63 1.17
CA GLY A 146 -14.88 9.70 0.75
C GLY A 146 -14.08 10.85 1.38
N PHE A 147 -14.72 11.80 2.05
CA PHE A 147 -14.05 12.82 2.86
C PHE A 147 -13.77 12.29 4.29
N PRO A 148 -12.84 12.91 5.03
CA PRO A 148 -12.38 12.38 6.34
C PRO A 148 -13.49 12.12 7.36
N GLU A 149 -14.59 12.89 7.35
CA GLU A 149 -15.72 12.73 8.25
C GLU A 149 -16.61 11.53 7.94
N SER A 150 -16.50 10.98 6.74
CA SER A 150 -17.25 9.78 6.32
C SER A 150 -16.59 8.47 6.76
N TYR A 151 -15.37 8.52 7.31
CA TYR A 151 -14.63 7.35 7.75
C TYR A 151 -14.79 7.09 9.25
N ASN A 152 -14.92 5.83 9.62
CA ASN A 152 -14.72 5.36 10.98
C ASN A 152 -13.21 5.33 11.29
N ARG A 153 -12.66 6.52 11.59
CA ARG A 153 -11.23 6.70 11.85
C ARG A 153 -10.74 5.87 13.04
N ARG A 154 -11.62 5.63 14.01
CA ARG A 154 -11.28 4.81 15.17
C ARG A 154 -11.03 3.36 14.76
N ALA A 155 -11.94 2.76 14.01
CA ALA A 155 -11.78 1.40 13.51
C ALA A 155 -10.55 1.24 12.61
N LEU A 156 -10.23 2.25 11.77
CA LEU A 156 -9.00 2.25 10.97
C LEU A 156 -7.74 2.29 11.85
N LEU A 157 -7.72 3.12 12.89
CA LEU A 157 -6.59 3.20 13.81
C LEU A 157 -6.44 1.93 14.64
N ASP A 158 -7.54 1.33 15.09
CA ASP A 158 -7.53 0.07 15.83
C ASP A 158 -6.98 -1.07 14.95
N PHE A 159 -7.40 -1.14 13.68
CA PHE A 159 -6.84 -2.08 12.69
C PHE A 159 -5.34 -1.86 12.48
N LEU A 160 -4.91 -0.62 12.24
CA LEU A 160 -3.48 -0.33 12.03
C LEU A 160 -2.64 -0.63 13.28
N SER A 161 -3.21 -0.41 14.46
CA SER A 161 -2.56 -0.75 15.73
C SER A 161 -2.38 -2.26 15.87
N ALA A 162 -3.42 -3.05 15.58
CA ALA A 162 -3.34 -4.51 15.58
C ALA A 162 -2.25 -5.02 14.62
N VAL A 163 -2.23 -4.50 13.38
CA VAL A 163 -1.19 -4.83 12.39
C VAL A 163 0.21 -4.46 12.90
N LYS A 164 0.38 -3.26 13.46
CA LYS A 164 1.69 -2.78 13.95
C LYS A 164 2.17 -3.47 15.21
N ASN A 165 1.25 -4.00 16.01
CA ASN A 165 1.56 -4.82 17.18
C ASN A 165 1.87 -6.29 16.82
N GLY A 166 1.78 -6.68 15.54
CA GLY A 166 2.01 -8.04 15.10
C GLY A 166 0.96 -9.02 15.64
N GLU A 167 -0.31 -8.60 15.74
CA GLU A 167 -1.39 -9.50 16.11
C GLU A 167 -1.57 -10.57 15.04
N ASP A 168 -1.89 -11.80 15.48
CA ASP A 168 -2.00 -12.95 14.58
C ASP A 168 -3.12 -12.78 13.56
N VAL A 169 -4.17 -12.02 13.92
CA VAL A 169 -5.31 -11.71 13.06
C VAL A 169 -5.66 -10.23 13.20
N ALA A 170 -5.63 -9.49 12.11
CA ALA A 170 -6.16 -8.14 11.99
C ALA A 170 -7.25 -8.11 10.92
N CYS A 171 -8.46 -7.70 11.28
CA CYS A 171 -9.61 -7.72 10.38
C CYS A 171 -9.93 -6.32 9.85
N ALA A 172 -10.09 -6.21 8.53
CA ALA A 172 -10.56 -4.99 7.87
C ALA A 172 -11.92 -5.25 7.20
N PRO A 173 -12.91 -4.36 7.32
CA PRO A 173 -14.17 -4.51 6.61
C PRO A 173 -13.97 -4.46 5.09
N VAL A 174 -14.81 -5.15 4.35
CA VAL A 174 -14.76 -5.21 2.89
C VAL A 174 -15.73 -4.21 2.29
N TYR A 175 -15.24 -3.34 1.42
CA TYR A 175 -16.05 -2.44 0.60
C TYR A 175 -16.31 -3.05 -0.77
N ASP A 176 -17.53 -2.93 -1.27
CA ASP A 176 -17.91 -3.38 -2.60
C ASP A 176 -18.33 -2.17 -3.45
N HIS A 177 -17.62 -1.95 -4.54
CA HIS A 177 -17.90 -0.86 -5.47
C HIS A 177 -19.18 -1.09 -6.29
N GLY A 178 -19.65 -2.35 -6.43
CA GLY A 178 -20.90 -2.68 -7.14
C GLY A 178 -22.14 -2.26 -6.36
N ILE A 179 -22.15 -2.49 -5.04
CA ILE A 179 -23.25 -2.04 -4.16
C ILE A 179 -22.99 -0.64 -3.58
N TYR A 180 -21.80 -0.09 -3.82
CA TYR A 180 -21.34 1.22 -3.32
C TYR A 180 -21.42 1.35 -1.79
N ASP A 181 -21.15 0.24 -1.07
CA ASP A 181 -21.20 0.20 0.39
C ASP A 181 -20.27 -0.89 0.97
N ILE A 182 -20.11 -0.89 2.30
CA ILE A 182 -19.44 -1.99 3.00
C ILE A 182 -20.32 -3.22 3.02
N ILE A 183 -19.71 -4.42 2.90
CA ILE A 183 -20.45 -5.69 2.99
C ILE A 183 -20.64 -6.01 4.47
N PRO A 184 -21.90 -6.08 4.96
CA PRO A 184 -22.17 -6.39 6.36
C PRO A 184 -21.56 -7.73 6.78
N GLY A 185 -20.81 -7.73 7.90
CA GLY A 185 -20.24 -8.95 8.49
C GLY A 185 -19.07 -9.57 7.74
N LYS A 186 -18.67 -9.05 6.58
CA LYS A 186 -17.47 -9.50 5.87
C LYS A 186 -16.25 -8.68 6.32
N LYS A 187 -15.24 -9.40 6.77
CA LYS A 187 -13.96 -8.82 7.22
C LYS A 187 -12.82 -9.65 6.69
#